data_5eb94c19bf0df5e9f57e0b6f0c590f28
#
_entry.id   5eb94c19bf0df5e9f57e0b6f0c590f28
#
_cell.length_a   1.000
_cell.length_b   1.000
_cell.length_c   1.000
_cell.angle_alpha   90.00
_cell.angle_beta   90.00
_cell.angle_gamma   90.00
#
_symmetry.space_group_name_H-M   'P 1'
#
loop_
_entity.id
_entity.type
_entity.pdbx_description
1 polymer ?
#
loop_
_entity_poly.entity_id
_entity_poly.type
_entity_poly.pdbx_seq_one_letter_code
_entity_poly.pdbx_strand_id
1 'polypeptide(L)' 'MLKFKVTRMTCGHCVRAVTNAVQSVAPQAQVDINLETGVVGIAGAANVDAVVAAITEEGYTVERLAA' A
#
# COMPACT_ATOMS: atom_id res chain seq x y z
N MET A 1 -11.43 2.77 -6.05
CA MET A 1 -10.18 2.91 -5.28
C MET A 1 -10.09 1.79 -4.26
N LEU A 2 -8.97 1.12 -4.22
CA LEU A 2 -8.71 0.09 -3.23
C LEU A 2 -8.14 0.72 -1.97
N LYS A 3 -8.59 0.25 -0.81
CA LYS A 3 -8.09 0.75 0.47
C LYS A 3 -7.57 -0.40 1.31
N PHE A 4 -6.42 -0.18 1.91
CA PHE A 4 -5.78 -1.14 2.79
C PHE A 4 -5.33 -0.44 4.06
N LYS A 5 -5.34 -1.17 5.17
CA LYS A 5 -4.72 -0.70 6.39
C LYS A 5 -3.38 -1.39 6.53
N VAL A 6 -2.31 -0.60 6.59
CA VAL A 6 -0.95 -1.11 6.69
C VAL A 6 -0.42 -0.82 8.09
N THR A 7 -0.07 -1.86 8.81
CA THR A 7 0.46 -1.77 10.16
C THR A 7 1.97 -1.59 10.11
N ARG A 8 2.53 -0.91 11.10
CA ARG A 8 3.96 -0.62 11.26
C ARG A 8 4.49 0.48 10.35
N MET A 9 3.63 1.17 9.68
CA MET A 9 4.01 2.31 8.87
C MET A 9 4.07 3.52 9.78
N THR A 10 5.27 3.87 10.27
CA THR A 10 5.42 4.85 11.35
C THR A 10 6.17 6.11 10.96
N CYS A 11 6.71 6.19 9.74
CA CYS A 11 7.50 7.35 9.33
C CYS A 11 7.48 7.52 7.82
N GLY A 12 8.03 8.64 7.34
CA GLY A 12 8.09 8.92 5.91
C GLY A 12 8.86 7.90 5.11
N HIS A 13 9.86 7.26 5.72
CA HIS A 13 10.61 6.19 5.07
C HIS A 13 9.70 5.00 4.74
N CYS A 14 8.80 4.67 5.66
CA CYS A 14 7.84 3.60 5.46
C CYS A 14 6.87 3.92 4.33
N VAL A 15 6.42 5.18 4.25
CA VAL A 15 5.56 5.64 3.16
C VAL A 15 6.24 5.39 1.82
N ARG A 16 7.53 5.76 1.72
CA ARG A 16 8.29 5.58 0.49
C ARG A 16 8.44 4.10 0.14
N ALA A 17 8.73 3.26 1.13
CA ALA A 17 8.89 1.82 0.91
C ALA A 17 7.58 1.20 0.39
N VAL A 18 6.46 1.55 1.00
CA VAL A 18 5.15 1.04 0.56
C VAL A 18 4.82 1.53 -0.85
N THR A 19 5.05 2.81 -1.12
CA THR A 19 4.80 3.38 -2.44
C THR A 19 5.63 2.67 -3.50
N ASN A 20 6.92 2.46 -3.24
CA ASN A 20 7.79 1.78 -4.18
C ASN A 20 7.35 0.33 -4.40
N ALA A 21 6.93 -0.36 -3.35
CA ALA A 21 6.45 -1.73 -3.46
C ALA A 21 5.23 -1.81 -4.37
N VAL A 22 4.27 -0.90 -4.19
CA VAL A 22 3.06 -0.85 -5.02
C VAL A 22 3.44 -0.55 -6.47
N GLN A 23 4.29 0.43 -6.69
CA GLN A 23 4.66 0.86 -8.04
C GLN A 23 5.50 -0.18 -8.76
N SER A 24 6.18 -1.07 -8.05
CA SER A 24 6.94 -2.13 -8.70
C SER A 24 6.04 -3.15 -9.39
N VAL A 25 4.83 -3.35 -8.89
CA VAL A 25 3.87 -4.29 -9.48
C VAL A 25 2.76 -3.58 -10.25
N ALA A 26 2.59 -2.29 -9.99
CA ALA A 26 1.56 -1.48 -10.66
C ALA A 26 2.13 -0.08 -10.95
N PRO A 27 2.99 0.07 -11.96
CA PRO A 27 3.68 1.34 -12.21
C PRO A 27 2.76 2.52 -12.48
N GLN A 28 1.55 2.25 -12.95
CA GLN A 28 0.57 3.30 -13.27
C GLN A 28 -0.36 3.60 -12.10
N ALA A 29 -0.24 2.87 -11.00
CA ALA A 29 -1.12 3.07 -9.87
C ALA A 29 -0.80 4.37 -9.14
N GLN A 30 -1.85 5.04 -8.68
CA GLN A 30 -1.71 6.19 -7.80
C GLN A 30 -1.87 5.73 -6.36
N VAL A 31 -0.95 6.11 -5.52
CA VAL A 31 -0.91 5.68 -4.12
C VAL A 31 -1.10 6.90 -3.22
N ASP A 32 -2.07 6.80 -2.31
CA ASP A 32 -2.34 7.84 -1.33
C ASP A 32 -2.23 7.21 0.06
N ILE A 33 -1.32 7.73 0.87
CA ILE A 33 -0.99 7.14 2.17
C ILE A 33 -1.27 8.14 3.28
N ASN A 34 -2.02 7.71 4.29
CA ASN A 34 -2.27 8.51 5.49
C ASN A 34 -1.57 7.83 6.67
N LEU A 35 -0.51 8.48 7.18
CA LEU A 35 0.27 7.94 8.29
C LEU A 35 -0.51 7.91 9.60
N GLU A 36 -1.43 8.84 9.79
CA GLU A 36 -2.18 8.90 11.04
C GLU A 36 -3.09 7.69 11.22
N THR A 37 -3.70 7.24 10.14
CA THR A 37 -4.64 6.13 10.19
C THR A 37 -4.04 4.82 9.70
N GLY A 38 -2.91 4.89 9.00
CA GLY A 38 -2.29 3.73 8.38
C GLY A 38 -3.02 3.26 7.13
N VAL A 39 -3.93 4.08 6.60
CA VAL A 39 -4.72 3.70 5.43
C VAL A 39 -3.96 4.05 4.15
N VAL A 40 -3.90 3.10 3.24
CA VAL A 40 -3.30 3.26 1.92
C VAL A 40 -4.40 3.13 0.88
N GLY A 41 -4.60 4.18 0.09
CA GLY A 41 -5.55 4.16 -1.03
C GLY A 41 -4.79 3.96 -2.33
N ILE A 42 -5.26 3.05 -3.18
CA ILE A 42 -4.60 2.72 -4.43
C ILE A 42 -5.62 2.78 -5.56
N ALA A 43 -5.32 3.56 -6.59
CA ALA A 43 -6.15 3.69 -7.78
C ALA A 43 -5.35 3.23 -9.00
N GLY A 44 -6.01 2.53 -9.91
CA GLY A 44 -5.39 2.09 -11.15
C GLY A 44 -4.58 0.81 -11.06
N ALA A 45 -4.64 0.11 -9.93
CA ALA A 45 -3.97 -1.17 -9.79
C ALA A 45 -4.82 -2.28 -10.39
N ALA A 46 -4.22 -3.08 -11.27
CA ALA A 46 -4.93 -4.18 -11.93
C ALA A 46 -4.97 -5.45 -11.11
N ASN A 47 -3.97 -5.67 -10.24
CA ASN A 47 -3.87 -6.92 -9.47
C ASN A 47 -3.68 -6.60 -7.99
N VAL A 48 -4.77 -6.76 -7.24
CA VAL A 48 -4.79 -6.48 -5.80
C VAL A 48 -3.87 -7.44 -5.04
N ASP A 49 -3.89 -8.71 -5.41
CA ASP A 49 -3.08 -9.71 -4.71
C ASP A 49 -1.60 -9.44 -4.85
N ALA A 50 -1.17 -8.99 -6.02
CA ALA A 50 0.23 -8.62 -6.24
C ALA A 50 0.62 -7.42 -5.38
N VAL A 51 -0.26 -6.45 -5.24
CA VAL A 51 -0.03 -5.28 -4.41
C VAL A 51 0.12 -5.69 -2.94
N VAL A 52 -0.79 -6.50 -2.45
CA VAL A 52 -0.75 -6.99 -1.07
C VAL A 52 0.54 -7.78 -0.81
N ALA A 53 0.90 -8.65 -1.74
CA ALA A 53 2.12 -9.45 -1.61
C ALA A 53 3.36 -8.56 -1.58
N ALA A 54 3.42 -7.54 -2.44
CA ALA A 54 4.56 -6.64 -2.50
C ALA A 54 4.73 -5.86 -1.19
N ILE A 55 3.64 -5.36 -0.62
CA ILE A 55 3.70 -4.62 0.64
C ILE A 55 4.08 -5.57 1.79
N THR A 56 3.53 -6.77 1.78
CA THR A 56 3.84 -7.77 2.82
C THR A 56 5.31 -8.16 2.79
N GLU A 57 5.91 -8.27 1.62
CA GLU A 57 7.33 -8.59 1.48
C GLU A 57 8.24 -7.52 2.08
N GLU A 58 7.77 -6.29 2.18
CA GLU A 58 8.52 -5.21 2.81
C GLU A 58 8.47 -5.30 4.35
N GLY A 59 7.75 -6.26 4.89
CA GLY A 59 7.68 -6.48 6.33
C GLY A 59 6.46 -5.85 7.00
N TYR A 60 5.49 -5.39 6.23
CA TYR A 60 4.29 -4.78 6.78
C TYR A 60 3.11 -5.75 6.79
N THR A 61 2.21 -5.54 7.74
CA THR A 61 0.96 -6.29 7.77
C THR A 61 -0.10 -5.47 7.03
N VAL A 62 -0.74 -6.11 6.06
CA VAL A 62 -1.72 -5.46 5.20
C VAL A 62 -3.09 -6.05 5.46
N GLU A 63 -4.06 -5.17 5.73
CA GLU A 63 -5.46 -5.56 5.93
C GLU A 63 -6.31 -4.88 4.88
N ARG A 64 -7.11 -5.66 4.16
CA ARG A 64 -8.03 -5.10 3.18
C ARG A 64 -9.19 -4.43 3.88
N LEU A 65 -9.48 -3.20 3.47
CA LEU A 65 -10.64 -2.48 3.95
C LEU A 65 -11.76 -2.58 2.93
N ALA A 66 -12.98 -2.69 3.43
CA ALA A 66 -14.15 -2.69 2.55
C ALA A 66 -14.24 -1.33 1.85
N ALA A 67 -14.48 -1.36 0.57
CA ALA A 67 -14.63 -0.15 -0.21
C ALA A 67 -15.95 0.55 0.14
#